data_d9932b391d1332804bfea4d0aed3b642
#
_entry.id   d9932b391d1332804bfea4d0aed3b642
#
_cell.length_a   1.000
_cell.length_b   1.000
_cell.length_c   1.000
_cell.angle_alpha   90.00
_cell.angle_beta   90.00
_cell.angle_gamma   90.00
#
_symmetry.space_group_name_H-M   'P 1'
#
loop_
_entity.id
_entity.type
_entity.pdbx_description
1 polymer ?
#
loop_
_entity_poly.entity_id
_entity_poly.type
_entity_poly.pdbx_seq_one_letter_code
_entity_poly.pdbx_strand_id
1 'polypeptide(L)'
;MAGRLPAKKISSQRHIGIARSNTRDASPMGPDDALVRQFIWDVISINTHLEEIRSNWARMLDITCPQWLILMAVNDLDQGKGISVREVSTKLHVDPSFVTTQTKSLEKHGFMRRVASKEDARVVLMSLTDKAHKQIANLYSQQVVADNLVFSDFSTQTFRDLTDKLSTLKERLAKAAQMIAADS
;
A
#
# COMPACT_ATOMS: atom_id res chain seq x y z
N MET A 1 -64.16 48.38 44.37
CA MET A 1 -64.74 48.69 43.04
C MET A 1 -63.73 48.29 41.99
N ALA A 2 -64.07 47.29 41.22
CA ALA A 2 -63.16 46.60 40.27
C ALA A 2 -63.14 47.32 38.93
N GLY A 3 -62.04 47.65 38.40
CA GLY A 3 -61.81 48.13 37.03
C GLY A 3 -61.04 47.08 36.17
N ARG A 4 -61.75 46.37 35.34
CA ARG A 4 -61.24 45.45 34.32
C ARG A 4 -60.67 46.25 33.15
N LEU A 5 -59.38 45.99 32.76
CA LEU A 5 -58.82 46.47 31.51
C LEU A 5 -58.73 45.29 30.50
N PRO A 6 -58.88 45.55 29.19
CA PRO A 6 -59.06 44.52 28.18
C PRO A 6 -57.73 43.94 27.65
N ALA A 7 -57.78 42.68 27.31
CA ALA A 7 -56.72 41.94 26.74
C ALA A 7 -56.32 42.35 25.29
N LYS A 8 -55.12 42.71 25.05
CA LYS A 8 -54.52 42.94 23.71
C LYS A 8 -54.20 41.62 23.05
N LYS A 9 -54.76 41.35 21.88
CA LYS A 9 -54.42 40.28 20.94
C LYS A 9 -53.01 40.47 20.47
N ILE A 10 -52.17 39.47 20.70
CA ILE A 10 -50.82 39.38 20.11
C ILE A 10 -50.94 38.55 18.87
N SER A 11 -50.46 39.15 17.80
CA SER A 11 -50.42 38.71 16.42
C SER A 11 -49.55 37.45 16.23
N SER A 12 -50.07 36.58 15.39
CA SER A 12 -49.45 35.37 14.81
C SER A 12 -48.01 35.54 14.35
N GLN A 13 -47.07 34.83 14.98
CA GLN A 13 -45.74 34.63 14.43
C GLN A 13 -45.80 33.53 13.38
N ARG A 14 -45.46 33.92 12.14
CA ARG A 14 -45.25 32.99 11.02
C ARG A 14 -44.00 32.13 11.30
N HIS A 15 -44.19 30.84 11.50
CA HIS A 15 -43.13 29.87 11.44
C HIS A 15 -42.64 29.75 9.98
N ILE A 16 -41.45 30.26 9.72
CA ILE A 16 -40.71 29.98 8.49
C ILE A 16 -40.19 28.55 8.64
N GLY A 17 -40.92 27.62 8.04
CA GLY A 17 -40.47 26.25 7.89
C GLY A 17 -39.25 26.22 6.97
N ILE A 18 -38.07 26.03 7.54
CA ILE A 18 -36.88 25.67 6.77
C ILE A 18 -37.08 24.21 6.32
N ALA A 19 -37.56 24.07 5.09
CA ALA A 19 -37.57 22.79 4.41
C ALA A 19 -36.12 22.31 4.26
N ARG A 20 -35.70 21.37 5.11
CA ARG A 20 -34.51 20.59 4.88
C ARG A 20 -34.76 19.73 3.64
N SER A 21 -34.30 20.19 2.50
CA SER A 21 -34.20 19.37 1.30
C SER A 21 -33.18 18.23 1.54
N ASN A 22 -33.70 17.09 1.99
CA ASN A 22 -32.93 15.87 2.10
C ASN A 22 -32.97 15.13 0.75
N THR A 23 -32.42 15.74 -0.27
CA THR A 23 -32.09 15.04 -1.53
C THR A 23 -30.70 14.46 -1.37
N ARG A 24 -30.59 13.35 -0.62
CA ARG A 24 -29.55 12.38 -0.91
C ARG A 24 -29.99 11.69 -2.20
N ASP A 25 -29.49 12.21 -3.31
CA ASP A 25 -29.49 11.47 -4.56
C ASP A 25 -28.86 10.10 -4.27
N ALA A 26 -29.64 9.06 -4.51
CA ALA A 26 -29.17 7.69 -4.45
C ALA A 26 -28.13 7.49 -5.56
N SER A 27 -26.86 7.69 -5.21
CA SER A 27 -25.76 7.26 -6.08
C SER A 27 -25.89 5.77 -6.32
N PRO A 28 -25.68 5.27 -7.56
CA PRO A 28 -25.88 3.88 -7.90
C PRO A 28 -24.92 3.00 -7.11
N MET A 29 -25.51 2.16 -6.26
CA MET A 29 -24.97 0.94 -5.65
C MET A 29 -23.43 0.82 -5.59
N GLY A 30 -22.80 1.66 -4.77
CA GLY A 30 -21.46 1.46 -4.25
C GLY A 30 -21.51 0.77 -2.88
N PRO A 31 -20.41 0.23 -2.37
CA PRO A 31 -20.35 -0.24 -0.99
C PRO A 31 -20.67 0.90 -0.04
N ASP A 32 -21.27 0.57 1.13
CA ASP A 32 -21.54 1.52 2.21
C ASP A 32 -20.27 2.32 2.52
N ASP A 33 -20.37 3.66 2.59
CA ASP A 33 -19.26 4.56 2.89
C ASP A 33 -18.53 4.20 4.19
N ALA A 34 -19.24 3.63 5.17
CA ALA A 34 -18.66 3.16 6.42
C ALA A 34 -17.74 1.94 6.18
N LEU A 35 -18.17 1.01 5.34
CA LEU A 35 -17.40 -0.18 4.97
C LEU A 35 -16.15 0.19 4.15
N VAL A 36 -16.26 1.16 3.24
CA VAL A 36 -15.11 1.66 2.48
C VAL A 36 -14.07 2.30 3.41
N ARG A 37 -14.51 3.14 4.35
CA ARG A 37 -13.60 3.73 5.34
C ARG A 37 -12.93 2.68 6.22
N GLN A 38 -13.68 1.69 6.70
CA GLN A 38 -13.13 0.58 7.47
C GLN A 38 -12.05 -0.15 6.66
N PHE A 39 -12.37 -0.54 5.42
CA PHE A 39 -11.42 -1.21 4.52
C PHE A 39 -10.12 -0.41 4.36
N ILE A 40 -10.20 0.91 4.16
CA ILE A 40 -9.01 1.77 4.03
C ILE A 40 -8.15 1.72 5.29
N TRP A 41 -8.76 1.81 6.49
CA TRP A 41 -8.04 1.72 7.76
C TRP A 41 -7.43 0.34 8.00
N ASP A 42 -8.12 -0.73 7.61
CA ASP A 42 -7.60 -2.10 7.71
C ASP A 42 -6.37 -2.28 6.82
N VAL A 43 -6.41 -1.77 5.57
CA VAL A 43 -5.25 -1.80 4.65
C VAL A 43 -4.07 -1.01 5.21
N ILE A 44 -4.30 0.18 5.79
CA ILE A 44 -3.26 0.98 6.43
C ILE A 44 -2.65 0.22 7.62
N SER A 45 -3.47 -0.37 8.48
CA SER A 45 -3.02 -1.15 9.63
C SER A 45 -2.21 -2.38 9.20
N ILE A 46 -2.70 -3.13 8.22
CA ILE A 46 -1.97 -4.28 7.64
C ILE A 46 -0.60 -3.83 7.12
N ASN A 47 -0.53 -2.73 6.36
CA ASN A 47 0.76 -2.24 5.84
C ASN A 47 1.72 -1.85 6.98
N THR A 48 1.21 -1.23 8.07
CA THR A 48 2.03 -0.88 9.24
C THR A 48 2.65 -2.12 9.88
N HIS A 49 1.88 -3.18 10.13
CA HIS A 49 2.42 -4.42 10.71
C HIS A 49 3.37 -5.16 9.76
N LEU A 50 3.08 -5.16 8.45
CA LEU A 50 4.02 -5.69 7.46
C LEU A 50 5.34 -4.91 7.44
N GLU A 51 5.31 -3.59 7.65
CA GLU A 51 6.51 -2.77 7.74
C GLU A 51 7.31 -3.08 9.01
N GLU A 52 6.67 -3.29 10.14
CA GLU A 52 7.32 -3.71 11.38
C GLU A 52 8.06 -5.06 11.21
N ILE A 53 7.39 -6.04 10.60
CA ILE A 53 7.99 -7.35 10.30
C ILE A 53 9.21 -7.18 9.39
N ARG A 54 9.06 -6.47 8.27
CA ARG A 54 10.16 -6.21 7.31
C ARG A 54 11.32 -5.47 7.94
N SER A 55 11.03 -4.50 8.81
CA SER A 55 12.05 -3.73 9.55
C SER A 55 12.84 -4.61 10.51
N ASN A 56 12.23 -5.61 11.12
CA ASN A 56 12.92 -6.59 11.95
C ASN A 56 13.90 -7.44 11.11
N TRP A 57 13.47 -7.96 9.97
CA TRP A 57 14.37 -8.71 9.06
C TRP A 57 15.49 -7.85 8.50
N ALA A 58 15.19 -6.61 8.10
CA ALA A 58 16.20 -5.66 7.63
C ALA A 58 17.27 -5.41 8.70
N ARG A 59 16.87 -5.23 9.96
CA ARG A 59 17.77 -5.02 11.09
C ARG A 59 18.67 -6.22 11.35
N MET A 60 18.17 -7.45 11.17
CA MET A 60 18.98 -8.67 11.31
C MET A 60 20.10 -8.77 10.25
N LEU A 61 19.95 -8.07 9.13
CA LEU A 61 20.95 -8.00 8.05
C LEU A 61 21.78 -6.71 8.09
N ASP A 62 21.56 -5.84 9.08
CA ASP A 62 22.18 -4.50 9.17
C ASP A 62 21.93 -3.64 7.92
N ILE A 63 20.67 -3.67 7.43
CA ILE A 63 20.21 -2.87 6.29
C ILE A 63 18.92 -2.15 6.65
N THR A 64 18.47 -1.21 5.80
CA THR A 64 17.21 -0.50 5.99
C THR A 64 16.02 -1.27 5.42
N CYS A 65 14.80 -0.96 5.89
CA CYS A 65 13.56 -1.56 5.36
C CYS A 65 13.40 -1.37 3.82
N PRO A 66 13.67 -0.18 3.24
CA PRO A 66 13.70 -0.03 1.78
C PRO A 66 14.72 -0.94 1.08
N GLN A 67 15.91 -1.12 1.66
CA GLN A 67 16.93 -2.02 1.12
C GLN A 67 16.47 -3.48 1.16
N TRP A 68 15.79 -3.88 2.24
CA TRP A 68 15.17 -5.21 2.33
C TRP A 68 14.12 -5.43 1.21
N LEU A 69 13.22 -4.46 0.98
CA LEU A 69 12.24 -4.55 -0.09
C LEU A 69 12.88 -4.68 -1.47
N ILE A 70 13.98 -3.95 -1.71
CA ILE A 70 14.73 -4.05 -2.98
C ILE A 70 15.39 -5.42 -3.12
N LEU A 71 16.00 -5.97 -2.04
CA LEU A 71 16.54 -7.33 -2.06
C LEU A 71 15.46 -8.36 -2.42
N MET A 72 14.28 -8.27 -1.80
CA MET A 72 13.17 -9.17 -2.09
C MET A 72 12.64 -9.01 -3.51
N ALA A 73 12.53 -7.77 -4.02
CA ALA A 73 12.11 -7.53 -5.40
C ALA A 73 13.10 -8.12 -6.41
N VAL A 74 14.40 -8.00 -6.16
CA VAL A 74 15.44 -8.61 -7.02
C VAL A 74 15.38 -10.13 -6.92
N ASN A 75 15.22 -10.69 -5.71
CA ASN A 75 15.07 -12.13 -5.51
C ASN A 75 13.88 -12.73 -6.27
N ASP A 76 12.75 -12.00 -6.29
CA ASP A 76 11.54 -12.44 -6.99
C ASP A 76 11.61 -12.32 -8.51
N LEU A 77 12.29 -11.28 -9.01
CA LEU A 77 12.28 -10.92 -10.43
C LEU A 77 13.45 -11.50 -11.21
N ASP A 78 14.62 -11.70 -10.57
CA ASP A 78 15.82 -12.18 -11.25
C ASP A 78 15.73 -13.68 -11.54
N GLN A 79 15.71 -14.01 -12.82
CA GLN A 79 15.74 -15.39 -13.33
C GLN A 79 17.17 -15.83 -13.73
N GLY A 80 18.20 -15.25 -13.09
CA GLY A 80 19.60 -15.55 -13.37
C GLY A 80 20.23 -14.70 -14.48
N LYS A 81 19.51 -13.71 -15.01
CA LYS A 81 20.01 -12.77 -16.03
C LYS A 81 20.32 -11.38 -15.48
N GLY A 82 20.00 -11.17 -14.21
CA GLY A 82 19.96 -9.85 -13.61
C GLY A 82 18.71 -9.07 -13.98
N ILE A 83 18.36 -8.11 -13.15
CA ILE A 83 17.15 -7.29 -13.29
C ILE A 83 17.51 -5.81 -13.35
N SER A 84 16.83 -5.02 -14.17
CA SER A 84 17.11 -3.60 -14.32
C SER A 84 16.54 -2.78 -13.14
N VAL A 85 17.13 -1.59 -12.94
CA VAL A 85 16.60 -0.59 -11.98
C VAL A 85 15.13 -0.27 -12.26
N ARG A 86 14.75 -0.19 -13.55
CA ARG A 86 13.37 0.13 -13.96
C ARG A 86 12.38 -0.93 -13.53
N GLU A 87 12.71 -2.22 -13.70
CA GLU A 87 11.83 -3.33 -13.31
C GLU A 87 11.61 -3.35 -11.80
N VAL A 88 12.66 -3.14 -10.99
CA VAL A 88 12.55 -3.04 -9.54
C VAL A 88 11.73 -1.81 -9.13
N SER A 89 11.96 -0.65 -9.74
CA SER A 89 11.20 0.57 -9.45
C SER A 89 9.71 0.41 -9.78
N THR A 90 9.38 -0.24 -10.89
CA THR A 90 8.01 -0.58 -11.27
C THR A 90 7.35 -1.54 -10.27
N LYS A 91 8.08 -2.60 -9.86
CA LYS A 91 7.57 -3.57 -8.87
C LYS A 91 7.24 -2.91 -7.53
N LEU A 92 8.09 -1.97 -7.09
CA LEU A 92 7.97 -1.32 -5.79
C LEU A 92 7.19 0.00 -5.81
N HIS A 93 6.79 0.49 -6.98
CA HIS A 93 6.15 1.80 -7.19
C HIS A 93 6.96 2.97 -6.60
N VAL A 94 8.29 2.97 -6.81
CA VAL A 94 9.21 4.01 -6.33
C VAL A 94 10.00 4.62 -7.48
N ASP A 95 10.64 5.78 -7.24
CA ASP A 95 11.47 6.44 -8.24
C ASP A 95 12.72 5.61 -8.58
N PRO A 96 13.13 5.50 -9.87
CA PRO A 96 14.34 4.79 -10.26
C PRO A 96 15.64 5.32 -9.64
N SER A 97 15.72 6.63 -9.35
CA SER A 97 16.89 7.21 -8.69
C SER A 97 17.02 6.73 -7.24
N PHE A 98 15.88 6.53 -6.57
CA PHE A 98 15.85 5.94 -5.24
C PHE A 98 16.40 4.51 -5.25
N VAL A 99 15.92 3.66 -6.17
CA VAL A 99 16.44 2.28 -6.35
C VAL A 99 17.94 2.31 -6.64
N THR A 100 18.39 3.21 -7.51
CA THR A 100 19.81 3.36 -7.83
C THR A 100 20.64 3.68 -6.59
N THR A 101 20.17 4.59 -5.74
CA THR A 101 20.88 4.99 -4.52
C THR A 101 20.95 3.83 -3.51
N GLN A 102 19.82 3.15 -3.28
CA GLN A 102 19.77 2.05 -2.32
C GLN A 102 20.59 0.84 -2.78
N THR A 103 20.58 0.54 -4.09
CA THR A 103 21.35 -0.60 -4.63
C THR A 103 22.85 -0.37 -4.63
N LYS A 104 23.34 0.88 -4.78
CA LYS A 104 24.75 1.23 -4.55
C LYS A 104 25.17 0.96 -3.09
N SER A 105 24.31 1.26 -2.14
CA SER A 105 24.56 0.94 -0.72
C SER A 105 24.59 -0.56 -0.49
N LEU A 106 23.63 -1.32 -1.03
CA LEU A 106 23.60 -2.79 -0.95
C LEU A 106 24.82 -3.46 -1.59
N GLU A 107 25.31 -2.90 -2.68
CA GLU A 107 26.53 -3.35 -3.34
C GLU A 107 27.77 -3.17 -2.43
N LYS A 108 27.89 -2.00 -1.76
CA LYS A 108 28.95 -1.74 -0.78
C LYS A 108 28.91 -2.70 0.41
N HIS A 109 27.71 -3.10 0.84
CA HIS A 109 27.53 -4.10 1.90
C HIS A 109 27.70 -5.56 1.40
N GLY A 110 27.92 -5.75 0.11
CA GLY A 110 28.16 -7.04 -0.50
C GLY A 110 26.90 -7.91 -0.66
N PHE A 111 25.72 -7.32 -0.65
CA PHE A 111 24.46 -8.02 -0.88
C PHE A 111 24.05 -8.05 -2.35
N MET A 112 24.54 -7.11 -3.14
CA MET A 112 24.16 -6.96 -4.54
C MET A 112 25.38 -6.86 -5.45
N ARG A 113 25.23 -7.38 -6.66
CA ARG A 113 26.14 -7.18 -7.79
C ARG A 113 25.43 -6.29 -8.81
N ARG A 114 26.16 -5.33 -9.36
CA ARG A 114 25.66 -4.41 -10.37
C ARG A 114 26.60 -4.42 -11.56
N VAL A 115 26.09 -4.72 -12.76
CA VAL A 115 26.88 -4.77 -13.99
C VAL A 115 26.14 -4.05 -15.12
N ALA A 116 26.89 -3.41 -16.03
CA ALA A 116 26.29 -2.89 -17.24
C ALA A 116 25.76 -4.03 -18.10
N SER A 117 24.59 -3.85 -18.71
CA SER A 117 24.04 -4.79 -19.67
C SER A 117 24.97 -4.91 -20.88
N LYS A 118 25.12 -6.10 -21.41
CA LYS A 118 25.87 -6.35 -22.66
C LYS A 118 25.11 -5.86 -23.89
N GLU A 119 23.78 -5.73 -23.79
CA GLU A 119 22.90 -5.31 -24.88
C GLU A 119 22.79 -3.79 -24.97
N ASP A 120 22.74 -3.11 -23.79
CA ASP A 120 22.73 -1.66 -23.69
C ASP A 120 23.50 -1.22 -22.43
N ALA A 121 24.67 -0.63 -22.65
CA ALA A 121 25.55 -0.17 -21.57
C ALA A 121 24.94 0.91 -20.67
N ARG A 122 23.81 1.54 -21.08
CA ARG A 122 23.05 2.50 -20.25
C ARG A 122 22.21 1.80 -19.18
N VAL A 123 21.94 0.50 -19.36
CA VAL A 123 21.15 -0.30 -18.44
C VAL A 123 22.07 -0.99 -17.46
N VAL A 124 21.81 -0.77 -16.16
CA VAL A 124 22.49 -1.51 -15.08
C VAL A 124 21.59 -2.68 -14.67
N LEU A 125 22.14 -3.88 -14.75
CA LEU A 125 21.54 -5.11 -14.27
C LEU A 125 22.02 -5.39 -12.84
N MET A 126 21.10 -5.80 -11.99
CA MET A 126 21.31 -6.11 -10.59
C MET A 126 20.99 -7.57 -10.33
N SER A 127 21.83 -8.22 -9.55
CA SER A 127 21.61 -9.59 -9.07
C SER A 127 22.06 -9.71 -7.62
N LEU A 128 21.48 -10.66 -6.89
CA LEU A 128 21.92 -10.97 -5.53
C LEU A 128 23.29 -11.66 -5.54
N THR A 129 24.06 -11.44 -4.49
CA THR A 129 25.29 -12.19 -4.24
C THR A 129 24.99 -13.49 -3.49
N ASP A 130 25.94 -14.42 -3.46
CA ASP A 130 25.83 -15.65 -2.65
C ASP A 130 25.66 -15.32 -1.16
N LYS A 131 26.27 -14.23 -0.69
CA LYS A 131 26.05 -13.70 0.67
C LYS A 131 24.58 -13.36 0.88
N ALA A 132 23.95 -12.64 -0.05
CA ALA A 132 22.55 -12.26 0.05
C ALA A 132 21.64 -13.49 0.05
N HIS A 133 21.82 -14.41 -0.87
CA HIS A 133 21.06 -15.67 -0.93
C HIS A 133 21.16 -16.46 0.38
N LYS A 134 22.37 -16.60 0.93
CA LYS A 134 22.59 -17.29 2.21
C LYS A 134 21.89 -16.61 3.38
N GLN A 135 21.94 -15.28 3.44
CA GLN A 135 21.29 -14.53 4.52
C GLN A 135 19.76 -14.58 4.41
N ILE A 136 19.20 -14.47 3.21
CA ILE A 136 17.77 -14.65 2.97
C ILE A 136 17.32 -16.07 3.36
N ALA A 137 18.07 -17.09 2.96
CA ALA A 137 17.80 -18.49 3.31
C ALA A 137 17.81 -18.72 4.84
N ASN A 138 18.69 -18.05 5.58
CA ASN A 138 18.73 -18.15 7.05
C ASN A 138 17.48 -17.56 7.71
N LEU A 139 16.82 -16.59 7.09
CA LEU A 139 15.56 -16.00 7.59
C LEU A 139 14.32 -16.80 7.18
N TYR A 140 14.46 -17.74 6.23
CA TYR A 140 13.32 -18.47 5.66
C TYR A 140 12.49 -19.20 6.72
N SER A 141 13.12 -19.83 7.70
CA SER A 141 12.40 -20.52 8.78
C SER A 141 11.51 -19.57 9.61
N GLN A 142 12.00 -18.36 9.86
CA GLN A 142 11.22 -17.34 10.59
C GLN A 142 10.09 -16.80 9.71
N GLN A 143 10.33 -16.62 8.41
CA GLN A 143 9.28 -16.22 7.46
C GLN A 143 8.17 -17.26 7.40
N VAL A 144 8.50 -18.54 7.29
CA VAL A 144 7.50 -19.63 7.29
C VAL A 144 6.67 -19.63 8.57
N VAL A 145 7.28 -19.39 9.75
CA VAL A 145 6.54 -19.30 11.01
C VAL A 145 5.58 -18.12 11.01
N ALA A 146 6.02 -16.95 10.54
CA ALA A 146 5.18 -15.76 10.43
C ALA A 146 4.03 -15.96 9.42
N ASP A 147 4.32 -16.53 8.25
CA ASP A 147 3.33 -16.82 7.22
C ASP A 147 2.27 -17.82 7.72
N ASN A 148 2.67 -18.88 8.40
CA ASN A 148 1.76 -19.83 8.99
C ASN A 148 0.88 -19.18 10.07
N LEU A 149 1.44 -18.32 10.93
CA LEU A 149 0.66 -17.61 11.94
C LEU A 149 -0.42 -16.72 11.31
N VAL A 150 -0.11 -16.06 10.19
CA VAL A 150 -1.00 -15.10 9.55
C VAL A 150 -2.01 -15.76 8.61
N PHE A 151 -1.62 -16.84 7.92
CA PHE A 151 -2.37 -17.38 6.78
C PHE A 151 -2.90 -18.80 6.98
N SER A 152 -2.65 -19.45 8.13
CA SER A 152 -3.06 -20.85 8.37
C SER A 152 -4.55 -21.11 8.23
N ASP A 153 -5.38 -20.13 8.53
CA ASP A 153 -6.84 -20.25 8.47
C ASP A 153 -7.42 -20.08 7.06
N PHE A 154 -6.57 -19.69 6.10
CA PHE A 154 -7.00 -19.51 4.72
C PHE A 154 -6.85 -20.81 3.94
N SER A 155 -7.95 -21.32 3.35
CA SER A 155 -7.83 -22.34 2.31
C SER A 155 -7.09 -21.76 1.10
N THR A 156 -6.43 -22.62 0.33
CA THR A 156 -5.74 -22.21 -0.91
C THR A 156 -6.69 -21.46 -1.87
N GLN A 157 -7.96 -21.88 -1.95
CA GLN A 157 -8.94 -21.23 -2.82
C GLN A 157 -9.31 -19.84 -2.30
N THR A 158 -9.61 -19.70 -1.01
CA THR A 158 -9.90 -18.41 -0.37
C THR A 158 -8.76 -17.43 -0.55
N PHE A 159 -7.51 -17.92 -0.42
CA PHE A 159 -6.33 -17.08 -0.58
C PHE A 159 -6.12 -16.62 -2.04
N ARG A 160 -6.40 -17.49 -3.02
CA ARG A 160 -6.41 -17.10 -4.44
C ARG A 160 -7.45 -16.03 -4.73
N ASP A 161 -8.70 -16.24 -4.29
CA ASP A 161 -9.79 -15.29 -4.51
C ASP A 161 -9.48 -13.92 -3.91
N LEU A 162 -8.87 -13.90 -2.71
CA LEU A 162 -8.40 -12.67 -2.06
C LEU A 162 -7.31 -11.98 -2.90
N THR A 163 -6.32 -12.73 -3.36
CA THR A 163 -5.20 -12.21 -4.16
C THR A 163 -5.69 -11.61 -5.48
N ASP A 164 -6.65 -12.25 -6.15
CA ASP A 164 -7.24 -11.74 -7.40
C ASP A 164 -8.02 -10.44 -7.17
N LYS A 165 -8.79 -10.37 -6.07
CA LYS A 165 -9.51 -9.15 -5.68
C LYS A 165 -8.55 -8.01 -5.35
N LEU A 166 -7.45 -8.29 -4.64
CA LEU A 166 -6.41 -7.30 -4.32
C LEU A 166 -5.69 -6.81 -5.59
N SER A 167 -5.43 -7.69 -6.56
CA SER A 167 -4.84 -7.32 -7.84
C SER A 167 -5.75 -6.36 -8.62
N THR A 168 -7.05 -6.68 -8.71
CA THR A 168 -8.04 -5.81 -9.34
C THR A 168 -8.15 -4.44 -8.63
N LEU A 169 -8.16 -4.46 -7.31
CA LEU A 169 -8.21 -3.23 -6.50
C LEU A 169 -6.98 -2.35 -6.72
N LYS A 170 -5.79 -2.94 -6.73
CA LYS A 170 -4.53 -2.24 -7.01
C LYS A 170 -4.56 -1.50 -8.36
N GLU A 171 -5.05 -2.16 -9.42
CA GLU A 171 -5.16 -1.53 -10.74
C GLU A 171 -6.15 -0.36 -10.75
N ARG A 172 -7.29 -0.51 -10.06
CA ARG A 172 -8.29 0.56 -9.94
C ARG A 172 -7.78 1.75 -9.14
N LEU A 173 -7.06 1.50 -8.03
CA LEU A 173 -6.43 2.55 -7.24
C LEU A 173 -5.37 3.31 -8.03
N ALA A 174 -4.55 2.62 -8.83
CA ALA A 174 -3.58 3.28 -9.70
C ALA A 174 -4.25 4.21 -10.71
N LYS A 175 -5.35 3.79 -11.35
CA LYS A 175 -6.14 4.63 -12.26
C LYS A 175 -6.75 5.84 -11.54
N ALA A 176 -7.34 5.63 -10.36
CA ALA A 176 -7.92 6.72 -9.57
C ALA A 176 -6.86 7.76 -9.16
N ALA A 177 -5.68 7.31 -8.74
CA ALA A 177 -4.56 8.20 -8.40
C ALA A 177 -4.11 9.05 -9.60
N GLN A 178 -4.06 8.45 -10.81
CA GLN A 178 -3.73 9.18 -12.04
C GLN A 178 -4.80 10.22 -12.41
N MET A 179 -6.08 9.88 -12.26
CA MET A 179 -7.18 10.83 -12.51
C MET A 179 -7.11 12.04 -11.58
N ILE A 180 -6.94 11.81 -10.27
CA ILE A 180 -6.83 12.88 -9.29
C ILE A 180 -5.62 13.77 -9.56
N ALA A 181 -4.48 13.18 -9.94
CA ALA A 181 -3.28 13.94 -10.27
C ALA A 181 -3.40 14.77 -11.56
N ALA A 182 -4.26 14.37 -12.50
CA ALA A 182 -4.51 15.12 -13.74
C ALA A 182 -5.44 16.32 -13.54
N ASP A 183 -6.26 16.30 -12.48
CA ASP A 183 -7.21 17.37 -12.13
C ASP A 183 -6.61 18.40 -11.15
N SER A 184 -5.35 18.20 -10.70
CA SER A 184 -4.64 19.06 -9.73
C SER A 184 -3.63 19.97 -10.43
#